data_19f3a91b3641eab67ea5ff253451949d
#
_entry.id   19f3a91b3641eab67ea5ff253451949d
#
_cell.length_a   1.000
_cell.length_b   1.000
_cell.length_c   1.000
_cell.angle_alpha   90.00
_cell.angle_beta   90.00
_cell.angle_gamma   90.00
#
_symmetry.space_group_name_H-M   'P 1'
#
loop_
_entity.id
_entity.type
_entity.pdbx_description
1 polymer ?
#
loop_
_entity_poly.entity_id
_entity_poly.type
_entity_poly.pdbx_seq_one_letter_code
_entity_poly.pdbx_strand_id
1 'polypeptide(L)'
;VGQVASQTMPAIACTDAVTSMPVFRPLIGMDKDEVIAISRKIETFDISIQPYEDCCTVFTPKHPRTHPTIAGVEKAERGTEWDEPIKRAVEGTKVTVIKAFSKGE
;
A
#
# COMPACT_ATOMS: atom_id res chain seq x y z
N VAL A 1 3.99 -10.77 -2.04
CA VAL A 1 3.52 -10.65 -3.44
C VAL A 1 2.50 -11.74 -3.72
N GLY A 2 1.40 -11.38 -4.39
CA GLY A 2 0.39 -12.33 -4.86
C GLY A 2 -0.71 -12.72 -3.88
N GLN A 3 -0.76 -12.16 -2.69
CA GLN A 3 -1.85 -12.43 -1.72
C GLN A 3 -3.18 -11.80 -2.14
N VAL A 4 -3.12 -10.63 -2.76
CA VAL A 4 -4.29 -9.89 -3.26
C VAL A 4 -4.04 -9.43 -4.69
N ALA A 5 -5.11 -9.09 -5.41
CA ALA A 5 -5.04 -8.69 -6.82
C ALA A 5 -4.06 -7.53 -7.08
N SER A 6 -3.96 -6.58 -6.16
CA SER A 6 -3.04 -5.43 -6.28
C SER A 6 -1.55 -5.80 -6.13
N GLN A 7 -1.25 -7.01 -5.69
CA GLN A 7 0.12 -7.48 -5.47
C GLN A 7 0.62 -8.42 -6.57
N THR A 8 -0.12 -8.58 -7.65
CA THR A 8 0.38 -9.31 -8.84
C THR A 8 1.45 -8.48 -9.53
N MET A 9 2.38 -9.12 -10.24
CA MET A 9 3.44 -8.39 -10.96
C MET A 9 2.88 -7.37 -11.96
N PRO A 10 1.84 -7.67 -12.76
CA PRO A 10 1.22 -6.67 -13.63
C PRO A 10 0.63 -5.48 -12.87
N ALA A 11 0.00 -5.71 -11.71
CA ALA A 11 -0.56 -4.64 -10.89
C ALA A 11 0.54 -3.74 -10.30
N ILE A 12 1.63 -4.35 -9.80
CA ILE A 12 2.79 -3.61 -9.30
C ILE A 12 3.42 -2.78 -10.42
N ALA A 13 3.55 -3.32 -11.63
CA ALA A 13 4.07 -2.58 -12.77
C ALA A 13 3.21 -1.35 -13.11
N CYS A 14 1.88 -1.47 -13.03
CA CYS A 14 0.97 -0.35 -13.24
C CYS A 14 1.15 0.75 -12.20
N THR A 15 1.26 0.40 -10.93
CA THR A 15 1.46 1.38 -9.86
C THR A 15 2.85 2.01 -9.90
N ASP A 16 3.84 1.24 -10.30
CA ASP A 16 5.23 1.73 -10.44
C ASP A 16 5.37 2.76 -11.56
N ALA A 17 4.61 2.61 -12.63
CA ALA A 17 4.68 3.47 -13.82
C ALA A 17 4.26 4.92 -13.55
N VAL A 18 3.50 5.19 -12.49
CA VAL A 18 2.97 6.54 -12.18
C VAL A 18 3.85 7.33 -11.22
N THR A 19 4.92 6.74 -10.71
CA THR A 19 5.85 7.44 -9.82
C THR A 19 7.20 7.65 -10.49
N SER A 20 7.79 8.81 -10.25
CA SER A 20 9.15 9.13 -10.69
C SER A 20 10.20 8.91 -9.60
N MET A 21 9.76 8.65 -8.38
CA MET A 21 10.65 8.38 -7.26
C MET A 21 10.96 6.89 -7.14
N PRO A 22 12.15 6.52 -6.66
CA PRO A 22 12.43 5.12 -6.34
C PRO A 22 11.42 4.56 -5.33
N VAL A 23 10.92 3.37 -5.59
CA VAL A 23 10.00 2.68 -4.70
C VAL A 23 10.73 1.50 -4.07
N PHE A 24 10.94 1.55 -2.76
CA PHE A 24 11.57 0.47 -2.02
C PHE A 24 10.53 -0.53 -1.56
N ARG A 25 10.73 -1.79 -1.93
CA ARG A 25 9.85 -2.90 -1.56
C ARG A 25 10.68 -4.00 -0.88
N PRO A 26 11.10 -3.77 0.39
CA PRO A 26 12.03 -4.69 1.06
C PRO A 26 11.47 -6.09 1.28
N LEU A 27 10.17 -6.26 1.22
CA LEU A 27 9.50 -7.54 1.46
C LEU A 27 9.04 -8.22 0.16
N ILE A 28 9.31 -7.63 -0.99
CA ILE A 28 8.89 -8.20 -2.27
C ILE A 28 9.56 -9.57 -2.49
N GLY A 29 8.78 -10.54 -2.95
CA GLY A 29 9.28 -11.90 -3.17
C GLY A 29 9.34 -12.77 -1.92
N MET A 30 9.03 -12.23 -0.74
CA MET A 30 8.97 -13.00 0.49
C MET A 30 7.59 -13.60 0.70
N ASP A 31 7.53 -14.79 1.30
CA ASP A 31 6.27 -15.36 1.72
C ASP A 31 5.81 -14.76 3.06
N LYS A 32 4.59 -15.13 3.47
CA LYS A 32 3.99 -14.59 4.68
C LYS A 32 4.79 -14.93 5.94
N ASP A 33 5.32 -16.14 6.03
CA ASP A 33 6.08 -16.58 7.20
C ASP A 33 7.39 -15.81 7.33
N GLU A 34 8.06 -15.54 6.23
CA GLU A 34 9.29 -14.73 6.20
C GLU A 34 8.99 -13.28 6.65
N VAL A 35 7.90 -12.71 6.17
CA VAL A 35 7.46 -11.35 6.56
C VAL A 35 7.13 -11.29 8.06
N ILE A 36 6.43 -12.30 8.58
CA ILE A 36 6.11 -12.39 10.02
C ILE A 36 7.38 -12.49 10.85
N ALA A 37 8.36 -13.29 10.42
CA ALA A 37 9.64 -13.42 11.12
C ALA A 37 10.36 -12.06 11.22
N ILE A 38 10.39 -11.29 10.14
CA ILE A 38 10.96 -9.94 10.14
C ILE A 38 10.18 -9.02 11.07
N SER A 39 8.85 -9.05 11.00
CA SER A 39 7.98 -8.26 11.88
C SER A 39 8.24 -8.52 13.36
N ARG A 40 8.44 -9.78 13.75
CA ARG A 40 8.82 -10.15 15.12
C ARG A 40 10.20 -9.61 15.49
N LYS A 41 11.15 -9.70 14.57
CA LYS A 41 12.53 -9.24 14.80
C LYS A 41 12.59 -7.73 15.03
N ILE A 42 11.78 -6.94 14.34
CA ILE A 42 11.73 -5.48 14.51
C ILE A 42 10.65 -5.03 15.50
N GLU A 43 10.05 -5.97 16.22
CA GLU A 43 9.07 -5.73 17.30
C GLU A 43 7.79 -5.00 16.87
N THR A 44 7.33 -5.24 15.64
CA THR A 44 6.10 -4.67 15.11
C THR A 44 4.94 -5.67 15.04
N PHE A 45 5.20 -6.96 15.23
CA PHE A 45 4.21 -7.99 15.04
C PHE A 45 2.99 -7.84 15.98
N ASP A 46 3.22 -7.67 17.28
CA ASP A 46 2.15 -7.58 18.26
C ASP A 46 1.27 -6.34 18.04
N ILE A 47 1.84 -5.27 17.54
CA ILE A 47 1.09 -4.07 17.14
C ILE A 47 0.26 -4.34 15.88
N SER A 48 0.85 -5.04 14.92
CA SER A 48 0.22 -5.29 13.61
C SER A 48 -0.99 -6.23 13.69
N ILE A 49 -1.02 -7.14 14.66
CA ILE A 49 -2.13 -8.10 14.83
C ILE A 49 -3.29 -7.59 15.68
N GLN A 50 -3.20 -6.37 16.20
CA GLN A 50 -4.29 -5.80 16.98
C GLN A 50 -5.55 -5.68 16.11
N PRO A 51 -6.74 -5.98 16.67
CA PRO A 51 -7.99 -5.87 15.92
C PRO A 51 -8.22 -4.43 15.42
N TYR A 52 -8.44 -4.30 14.13
CA TYR A 52 -8.78 -3.03 13.50
C TYR A 52 -9.56 -3.28 12.22
N GLU A 53 -10.37 -2.32 11.80
CA GLU A 53 -11.11 -2.43 10.56
C GLU A 53 -10.18 -2.50 9.34
N ASP A 54 -10.47 -3.44 8.45
CA ASP A 54 -9.72 -3.65 7.21
C ASP A 54 -10.60 -3.31 6.01
N CYS A 55 -10.17 -2.36 5.21
CA CYS A 55 -10.91 -1.97 4.00
C CYS A 55 -11.06 -3.12 2.99
N CYS A 56 -10.16 -4.09 3.00
CA CYS A 56 -10.23 -5.24 2.10
C CYS A 56 -11.45 -6.13 2.36
N THR A 57 -12.01 -6.13 3.56
CA THR A 57 -13.22 -6.89 3.87
C THR A 57 -14.51 -6.18 3.44
N VAL A 58 -14.46 -4.85 3.29
CA VAL A 58 -15.63 -4.00 2.99
C VAL A 58 -15.72 -3.68 1.50
N PHE A 59 -14.59 -3.40 0.86
CA PHE A 59 -14.53 -2.87 -0.50
C PHE A 59 -14.01 -3.87 -1.53
N THR A 60 -13.90 -5.15 -1.20
CA THR A 60 -13.39 -6.16 -2.14
C THR A 60 -14.42 -6.43 -3.24
N PRO A 61 -14.08 -6.24 -4.52
CA PRO A 61 -14.95 -6.61 -5.62
C PRO A 61 -15.05 -8.14 -5.78
N LYS A 62 -16.13 -8.62 -6.37
CA LYS A 62 -16.32 -10.06 -6.64
C LYS A 62 -15.24 -10.63 -7.56
N HIS A 63 -14.79 -9.86 -8.54
CA HIS A 63 -13.83 -10.27 -9.54
C HIS A 63 -12.72 -9.21 -9.67
N PRO A 64 -11.76 -9.15 -8.72
CA PRO A 64 -10.67 -8.21 -8.81
C PRO A 64 -9.77 -8.52 -10.01
N ARG A 65 -9.27 -7.47 -10.67
CA ARG A 65 -8.36 -7.62 -11.80
C ARG A 65 -6.97 -7.98 -11.31
N THR A 66 -6.47 -9.13 -11.76
CA THR A 66 -5.14 -9.63 -11.41
C THR A 66 -4.06 -9.31 -12.45
N HIS A 67 -4.47 -8.93 -13.67
CA HIS A 67 -3.58 -8.60 -14.77
C HIS A 67 -3.97 -7.25 -15.41
N PRO A 68 -3.92 -6.13 -14.64
CA PRO A 68 -4.23 -4.84 -15.20
C PRO A 68 -3.14 -4.39 -16.19
N THR A 69 -3.54 -3.55 -17.15
CA THR A 69 -2.61 -2.85 -18.02
C THR A 69 -2.67 -1.36 -17.73
N ILE A 70 -1.59 -0.64 -18.01
CA ILE A 70 -1.54 0.82 -17.84
C ILE A 70 -2.67 1.49 -18.62
N ALA A 71 -2.86 1.11 -19.88
CA ALA A 71 -3.92 1.65 -20.72
C ALA A 71 -5.33 1.36 -20.17
N GLY A 72 -5.55 0.16 -19.62
CA GLY A 72 -6.82 -0.23 -19.01
C GLY A 72 -7.13 0.55 -17.74
N VAL A 73 -6.14 0.79 -16.90
CA VAL A 73 -6.26 1.60 -15.68
C VAL A 73 -6.56 3.06 -16.05
N GLU A 74 -5.81 3.64 -16.98
CA GLU A 74 -6.05 5.01 -17.46
C GLU A 74 -7.45 5.18 -18.03
N LYS A 75 -7.93 4.19 -18.80
CA LYS A 75 -9.28 4.19 -19.34
C LYS A 75 -10.33 4.16 -18.22
N ALA A 76 -10.12 3.34 -17.19
CA ALA A 76 -11.04 3.24 -16.06
C ALA A 76 -11.09 4.54 -15.23
N GLU A 77 -9.99 5.27 -15.16
CA GLU A 77 -9.90 6.54 -14.46
C GLU A 77 -10.56 7.70 -15.20
N ARG A 78 -10.70 7.61 -16.52
CA ARG A 78 -11.36 8.64 -17.31
C ARG A 78 -12.86 8.74 -16.97
N GLY A 79 -13.37 9.95 -16.93
CA GLY A 79 -14.77 10.21 -16.62
C GLY A 79 -15.08 10.31 -15.13
N THR A 80 -14.09 10.17 -14.27
CA THR A 80 -14.20 10.41 -12.83
C THR A 80 -13.51 11.73 -12.49
N GLU A 81 -14.19 12.57 -11.72
CA GLU A 81 -13.64 13.82 -11.21
C GLU A 81 -12.72 13.53 -10.01
N TRP A 82 -11.41 13.46 -10.25
CA TRP A 82 -10.41 13.14 -9.23
C TRP A 82 -9.85 14.37 -8.51
N ASP A 83 -9.92 15.56 -9.12
CA ASP A 83 -9.22 16.75 -8.64
C ASP A 83 -9.63 17.14 -7.21
N GLU A 84 -10.93 17.19 -6.94
CA GLU A 84 -11.44 17.58 -5.61
C GLU A 84 -11.11 16.56 -4.52
N PRO A 85 -11.32 15.23 -4.70
CA PRO A 85 -10.91 14.23 -3.73
C PRO A 85 -9.39 14.24 -3.47
N ILE A 86 -8.58 14.39 -4.50
CA ILE A 86 -7.12 14.46 -4.36
C ILE A 86 -6.72 15.70 -3.57
N LYS A 87 -7.29 16.84 -3.90
CA LYS A 87 -7.05 18.11 -3.19
C LYS A 87 -7.38 17.97 -1.70
N ARG A 88 -8.54 17.39 -1.36
CA ARG A 88 -8.93 17.14 0.03
C ARG A 88 -7.95 16.22 0.74
N ALA A 89 -7.49 15.16 0.08
CA ALA A 89 -6.52 14.23 0.66
C ALA A 89 -5.20 14.93 0.96
N VAL A 90 -4.70 15.74 0.03
CA VAL A 90 -3.44 16.49 0.20
C VAL A 90 -3.57 17.53 1.31
N GLU A 91 -4.62 18.32 1.30
CA GLU A 91 -4.87 19.36 2.33
C GLU A 91 -5.13 18.78 3.72
N GLY A 92 -5.73 17.58 3.78
CA GLY A 92 -6.00 16.86 5.01
C GLY A 92 -4.80 16.09 5.58
N THR A 93 -3.67 16.11 4.89
CA THR A 93 -2.46 15.41 5.33
C THR A 93 -1.94 16.01 6.63
N LYS A 94 -1.71 15.14 7.62
CA LYS A 94 -1.10 15.53 8.90
C LYS A 94 0.29 14.92 8.98
N VAL A 95 1.25 15.74 9.34
CA VAL A 95 2.64 15.31 9.56
C VAL A 95 2.93 15.31 11.05
N THR A 96 3.33 14.14 11.57
CA THR A 96 3.76 13.99 12.95
C THR A 96 5.23 13.65 12.97
N VAL A 97 6.02 14.46 13.64
CA VAL A 97 7.46 14.22 13.79
C VAL A 97 7.69 13.43 15.07
N ILE A 98 8.23 12.22 14.91
CA ILE A 98 8.61 11.36 16.03
C ILE A 98 10.12 11.42 16.17
N LYS A 99 10.60 11.91 17.31
CA LYS A 99 12.03 11.98 17.57
C LYS A 99 12.52 10.67 18.17
N ALA A 100 13.68 10.21 17.73
CA ALA A 100 14.37 9.10 18.37
C ALA A 100 14.75 9.47 19.81
N PHE A 101 14.84 8.45 20.66
CA PHE A 101 15.29 8.62 22.03
C PHE A 101 16.68 9.26 22.06
N SER A 102 16.79 10.38 22.75
CA SER A 102 18.07 11.08 22.92
C SER A 102 18.70 10.63 24.25
N LYS A 103 19.89 10.01 24.17
CA LYS A 103 20.63 9.63 25.38
C LYS A 103 21.03 10.87 26.16
N GLY A 104 20.72 10.87 27.48
CA GLY A 104 21.09 11.94 28.37
C GLY A 104 20.00 12.97 28.64
N GLU A 105 18.81 12.74 28.11
CA GLU A 105 17.60 13.47 28.52
C GLU A 105 16.89 12.79 29.66
#